data_cdfa43ddf1e0ba67c0bca98a0718d4eb
#
_entry.id   cdfa43ddf1e0ba67c0bca98a0718d4eb
#
_cell.length_a   1.000
_cell.length_b   1.000
_cell.length_c   1.000
_cell.angle_alpha   90.00
_cell.angle_beta   90.00
_cell.angle_gamma   90.00
#
_symmetry.space_group_name_H-M   'P 1'
#
loop_
_entity.id
_entity.type
_entity.pdbx_description
1 polymer ?
#
loop_
_entity_poly.entity_id
_entity_poly.type
_entity_poly.pdbx_seq_one_letter_code
_entity_poly.pdbx_strand_id
1 'polypeptide(L)'
;CSSDLKHVAVNIAFSQFLGSGIDYEYDGKTYHFNKSVVENYDKVISTYVGKDISVTAIVLNDWNDAHPELVHAGTAKSSSANYYMFNTKTQEGFETTRAIFAFLADRYSGKNHNSNYAKISNWILGNEINNQIWNYMGPADLNAYVSTYQQAFRTFYTAIKSTSANDRVYFSLDFWWGAPYENLNDQVHYTGKGIVDTFNALAVTEGQMDWGIAYHPYPYPMTEPEFWDDPATGLVTESADSPIVNFANLHVLTDYLNQDSMKTASGEVRHVILTEEGFTAQSLTRGDVSDIQAAAFAYSYYIVDSNPYIDAYILSRQVDAPSEVRAGLSFGLWSCDMNQGNEIVAVKDRKLWRVFHDIDQKRYTLETSNFAKSIIGINKWSDVIPNFRWKSLEQ
;
A
#
# COMPACT_ATOMS: atom_id res chain seq x y z
N CYS A 1 -10.94 -15.15 17.03
CA CYS A 1 -10.41 -14.29 15.99
C CYS A 1 -9.54 -15.11 15.10
N SER A 2 -9.90 -15.12 13.88
CA SER A 2 -9.64 -16.14 12.91
C SER A 2 -8.17 -16.36 12.62
N SER A 3 -7.85 -17.62 12.53
CA SER A 3 -6.72 -18.22 11.85
C SER A 3 -6.61 -17.86 10.36
N ASP A 4 -7.46 -16.96 9.84
CA ASP A 4 -7.66 -16.82 8.39
C ASP A 4 -7.10 -15.52 7.80
N LEU A 5 -6.68 -14.55 8.63
CA LEU A 5 -5.95 -13.37 8.19
C LEU A 5 -4.55 -13.77 7.72
N LYS A 6 -4.25 -13.55 6.43
CA LYS A 6 -2.98 -13.96 5.82
C LYS A 6 -1.96 -12.83 5.72
N HIS A 7 -2.42 -11.59 5.59
CA HIS A 7 -1.59 -10.42 5.34
C HIS A 7 -1.95 -9.26 6.26
N VAL A 8 -0.96 -8.46 6.63
CA VAL A 8 -1.11 -7.21 7.35
C VAL A 8 -0.10 -6.19 6.86
N ALA A 9 -0.48 -4.91 6.80
CA ALA A 9 0.44 -3.81 6.57
C ALA A 9 0.79 -3.11 7.89
N VAL A 10 2.06 -2.73 8.04
CA VAL A 10 2.60 -2.02 9.20
C VAL A 10 3.41 -0.83 8.71
N ASN A 11 3.03 0.38 9.14
CA ASN A 11 3.80 1.58 8.84
C ASN A 11 5.05 1.64 9.69
N ILE A 12 6.19 1.89 9.07
CA ILE A 12 7.49 2.12 9.73
C ILE A 12 7.84 3.59 9.61
N ALA A 13 7.81 4.31 10.73
CA ALA A 13 8.21 5.71 10.82
C ALA A 13 9.74 5.82 10.79
N PHE A 14 10.30 6.02 9.59
CA PHE A 14 11.72 5.93 9.29
C PHE A 14 12.58 6.88 10.13
N SER A 15 12.15 8.14 10.28
CA SER A 15 12.92 9.17 11.00
C SER A 15 13.03 8.92 12.50
N GLN A 16 12.14 8.09 13.07
CA GLN A 16 12.09 7.80 14.49
C GLN A 16 13.08 6.71 14.92
N PHE A 17 13.69 6.02 13.98
CA PHE A 17 14.66 4.97 14.28
C PHE A 17 15.98 5.51 14.82
N LEU A 18 16.38 6.74 14.49
CA LEU A 18 17.57 7.36 15.06
C LEU A 18 17.33 7.78 16.52
N GLY A 19 18.32 7.57 17.37
CA GLY A 19 18.20 7.88 18.80
C GLY A 19 19.32 7.28 19.63
N SER A 20 19.00 6.51 20.66
CA SER A 20 19.98 5.89 21.54
C SER A 20 19.57 4.52 22.05
N GLY A 21 20.52 3.76 22.53
CA GLY A 21 20.32 2.48 23.22
C GLY A 21 20.57 1.25 22.37
N ILE A 22 20.75 1.38 21.04
CA ILE A 22 21.26 0.34 20.16
C ILE A 22 22.36 0.95 19.30
N ASP A 23 23.56 0.38 19.36
CA ASP A 23 24.66 0.75 18.50
C ASP A 23 24.69 -0.21 17.30
N TYR A 24 24.86 0.34 16.11
CA TYR A 24 24.91 -0.41 14.85
C TYR A 24 26.11 0.05 14.02
N GLU A 25 27.02 -0.88 13.79
CA GLU A 25 28.20 -0.65 12.97
C GLU A 25 27.86 -0.88 11.49
N TYR A 26 28.00 0.17 10.69
CA TYR A 26 27.77 0.09 9.26
C TYR A 26 28.78 0.96 8.50
N ASP A 27 29.47 0.35 7.51
CA ASP A 27 30.44 1.01 6.63
C ASP A 27 31.51 1.82 7.38
N GLY A 28 32.01 1.26 8.50
CA GLY A 28 33.04 1.83 9.34
C GLY A 28 32.60 3.00 10.24
N LYS A 29 31.29 3.22 10.36
CA LYS A 29 30.67 4.21 11.26
C LYS A 29 29.71 3.54 12.23
N THR A 30 29.61 4.09 13.46
CA THR A 30 28.62 3.70 14.45
C THR A 30 27.40 4.60 14.32
N TYR A 31 26.24 4.00 14.11
CA TYR A 31 24.92 4.67 14.14
C TYR A 31 24.18 4.29 15.40
N HIS A 32 23.42 5.22 15.95
CA HIS A 32 22.68 5.02 17.19
C HIS A 32 21.19 4.95 16.92
N PHE A 33 20.56 3.83 17.30
CA PHE A 33 19.14 3.61 17.09
C PHE A 33 18.33 3.71 18.38
N ASN A 34 17.09 4.18 18.26
CA ASN A 34 16.16 4.34 19.37
C ASN A 34 15.63 2.98 19.81
N LYS A 35 16.16 2.49 20.95
CA LYS A 35 15.82 1.17 21.48
C LYS A 35 14.32 1.00 21.70
N SER A 36 13.62 1.99 22.25
CA SER A 36 12.19 1.86 22.55
C SER A 36 11.34 1.76 21.29
N VAL A 37 11.68 2.50 20.24
CA VAL A 37 11.02 2.43 18.93
C VAL A 37 11.23 1.04 18.32
N VAL A 38 12.47 0.58 18.28
CA VAL A 38 12.83 -0.73 17.74
C VAL A 38 12.10 -1.86 18.48
N GLU A 39 12.12 -1.87 19.83
CA GLU A 39 11.43 -2.88 20.62
C GLU A 39 9.91 -2.90 20.42
N ASN A 40 9.30 -1.73 20.18
CA ASN A 40 7.88 -1.65 19.83
C ASN A 40 7.59 -2.31 18.49
N TYR A 41 8.40 -2.06 17.45
CA TYR A 41 8.26 -2.74 16.15
C TYR A 41 8.52 -4.24 16.27
N ASP A 42 9.54 -4.67 17.02
CA ASP A 42 9.79 -6.10 17.29
C ASP A 42 8.54 -6.79 17.84
N LYS A 43 7.89 -6.17 18.84
CA LYS A 43 6.67 -6.70 19.44
C LYS A 43 5.50 -6.78 18.47
N VAL A 44 5.27 -5.73 17.70
CA VAL A 44 4.17 -5.68 16.71
C VAL A 44 4.39 -6.74 15.63
N ILE A 45 5.56 -6.77 15.00
CA ILE A 45 5.88 -7.69 13.91
C ILE A 45 5.83 -9.14 14.41
N SER A 46 6.46 -9.45 15.56
CA SER A 46 6.44 -10.80 16.13
C SER A 46 5.04 -11.29 16.50
N THR A 47 4.15 -10.38 16.89
CA THR A 47 2.75 -10.72 17.20
C THR A 47 2.01 -11.24 15.96
N TYR A 48 2.24 -10.64 14.79
CA TYR A 48 1.62 -11.10 13.55
C TYR A 48 2.29 -12.36 13.01
N VAL A 49 3.61 -12.37 12.93
CA VAL A 49 4.36 -13.54 12.43
C VAL A 49 4.13 -14.77 13.29
N GLY A 50 4.00 -14.62 14.61
CA GLY A 50 3.65 -15.71 15.53
C GLY A 50 2.25 -16.29 15.32
N LYS A 51 1.45 -15.70 14.45
CA LYS A 51 0.12 -16.17 14.02
C LYS A 51 0.09 -16.59 12.54
N ASP A 52 1.24 -16.81 11.94
CA ASP A 52 1.42 -17.15 10.51
C ASP A 52 0.86 -16.07 9.55
N ILE A 53 0.87 -14.80 9.98
CA ILE A 53 0.45 -13.66 9.17
C ILE A 53 1.68 -13.06 8.50
N SER A 54 1.64 -12.93 7.17
CA SER A 54 2.66 -12.23 6.39
C SER A 54 2.61 -10.74 6.66
N VAL A 55 3.75 -10.16 7.04
CA VAL A 55 3.87 -8.72 7.30
C VAL A 55 4.41 -8.00 6.08
N THR A 56 3.71 -6.95 5.68
CA THR A 56 4.14 -5.97 4.69
C THR A 56 4.50 -4.69 5.44
N ALA A 57 5.75 -4.22 5.31
CA ALA A 57 6.20 -2.97 5.92
C ALA A 57 6.12 -1.83 4.92
N ILE A 58 5.49 -0.72 5.31
CA ILE A 58 5.45 0.53 4.56
C ILE A 58 6.42 1.50 5.24
N VAL A 59 7.56 1.78 4.61
CA VAL A 59 8.61 2.64 5.16
C VAL A 59 8.33 4.08 4.76
N LEU A 60 8.01 4.92 5.73
CA LEU A 60 7.55 6.29 5.55
C LEU A 60 8.55 7.27 6.17
N ASN A 61 8.98 8.27 5.41
CA ASN A 61 9.92 9.29 5.88
C ASN A 61 9.15 10.51 6.39
N ASP A 62 8.78 10.50 7.65
CA ASP A 62 8.15 11.63 8.32
C ASP A 62 9.17 12.74 8.63
N TRP A 63 8.69 13.98 8.79
CA TRP A 63 9.57 15.09 9.19
C TRP A 63 10.00 14.95 10.64
N ASN A 64 11.32 15.00 10.87
CA ASN A 64 11.89 15.03 12.21
C ASN A 64 12.84 16.23 12.34
N ASP A 65 12.49 17.17 13.20
CA ASP A 65 13.30 18.39 13.43
C ASP A 65 14.71 18.07 14.00
N ALA A 66 14.89 16.89 14.62
CA ALA A 66 16.20 16.43 15.09
C ALA A 66 17.06 15.81 13.98
N HIS A 67 16.46 15.39 12.88
CA HIS A 67 17.11 14.66 11.79
C HIS A 67 16.66 15.18 10.40
N PRO A 68 16.86 16.49 10.13
CA PRO A 68 16.47 17.06 8.84
C PRO A 68 17.30 16.52 7.67
N GLU A 69 18.46 15.93 7.94
CA GLU A 69 19.32 15.29 6.94
C GLU A 69 18.67 14.07 6.27
N LEU A 70 17.63 13.50 6.85
CA LEU A 70 16.89 12.35 6.26
C LEU A 70 15.97 12.76 5.11
N VAL A 71 15.60 14.04 5.04
CA VAL A 71 14.72 14.58 3.99
C VAL A 71 15.54 15.10 2.83
N HIS A 72 15.06 14.90 1.60
CA HIS A 72 15.72 15.35 0.37
C HIS A 72 16.25 16.78 0.49
N ALA A 73 17.51 16.99 0.12
CA ALA A 73 18.21 18.24 0.30
C ALA A 73 17.52 19.42 -0.43
N GLY A 74 17.27 20.48 0.30
CA GLY A 74 16.59 21.66 -0.21
C GLY A 74 15.06 21.64 0.00
N THR A 75 14.50 20.55 0.53
CA THR A 75 13.09 20.46 0.89
C THR A 75 12.84 21.10 2.24
N ALA A 76 11.88 22.01 2.31
CA ALA A 76 11.43 22.61 3.57
C ALA A 76 10.23 21.84 4.14
N LYS A 77 10.04 21.91 5.47
CA LYS A 77 8.83 21.41 6.12
C LYS A 77 7.59 22.08 5.51
N SER A 78 6.62 21.29 5.12
CA SER A 78 5.38 21.76 4.48
C SER A 78 4.16 21.26 5.22
N SER A 79 3.16 22.11 5.41
CA SER A 79 1.86 21.71 5.95
C SER A 79 1.02 20.89 4.96
N SER A 80 1.44 20.86 3.69
CA SER A 80 0.80 20.07 2.63
C SER A 80 1.45 18.71 2.42
N ALA A 81 2.43 18.33 3.26
CA ALA A 81 3.13 17.07 3.14
C ALA A 81 2.96 16.24 4.41
N ASN A 82 2.57 15.00 4.25
CA ASN A 82 2.55 14.02 5.34
C ASN A 82 3.89 13.30 5.47
N TYR A 83 4.49 12.95 4.31
CA TYR A 83 5.79 12.28 4.25
C TYR A 83 6.68 12.92 3.19
N TYR A 84 7.97 12.65 3.26
CA TYR A 84 9.00 13.33 2.50
C TYR A 84 9.88 12.35 1.73
N MET A 85 10.41 12.80 0.60
CA MET A 85 11.42 12.09 -0.17
C MET A 85 12.67 11.83 0.67
N PHE A 86 13.20 10.63 0.59
CA PHE A 86 14.43 10.21 1.26
C PHE A 86 15.65 10.96 0.69
N ASN A 87 16.58 11.33 1.55
CA ASN A 87 17.78 12.04 1.12
C ASN A 87 18.86 11.08 0.65
N THR A 88 18.99 11.00 -0.67
CA THR A 88 20.11 10.31 -1.34
C THR A 88 21.06 11.28 -2.04
N LYS A 89 20.88 12.59 -1.87
CA LYS A 89 21.60 13.63 -2.60
C LYS A 89 22.84 14.15 -1.88
N THR A 90 22.78 14.32 -0.58
CA THR A 90 23.93 14.73 0.24
C THR A 90 24.66 13.51 0.77
N GLN A 91 25.97 13.61 1.00
CA GLN A 91 26.74 12.50 1.54
C GLN A 91 26.21 12.07 2.90
N GLU A 92 26.00 13.01 3.83
CA GLU A 92 25.46 12.72 5.17
C GLU A 92 24.08 12.06 5.10
N GLY A 93 23.14 12.64 4.35
CA GLY A 93 21.81 12.09 4.19
C GLY A 93 21.80 10.71 3.57
N PHE A 94 22.60 10.50 2.52
CA PHE A 94 22.73 9.20 1.87
C PHE A 94 23.31 8.14 2.80
N GLU A 95 24.40 8.43 3.51
CA GLU A 95 25.03 7.50 4.44
C GLU A 95 24.09 7.12 5.58
N THR A 96 23.40 8.10 6.17
CA THR A 96 22.44 7.86 7.26
C THR A 96 21.23 7.09 6.78
N THR A 97 20.64 7.47 5.63
CA THR A 97 19.52 6.75 5.02
C THR A 97 19.88 5.29 4.71
N ARG A 98 21.07 5.07 4.12
CA ARG A 98 21.58 3.73 3.80
C ARG A 98 21.81 2.89 5.06
N ALA A 99 22.32 3.49 6.14
CA ALA A 99 22.52 2.79 7.41
C ALA A 99 21.21 2.37 8.06
N ILE A 100 20.16 3.21 8.01
CA ILE A 100 18.83 2.83 8.52
C ILE A 100 18.22 1.71 7.66
N PHE A 101 18.32 1.78 6.34
CA PHE A 101 17.86 0.71 5.46
C PHE A 101 18.58 -0.62 5.72
N ALA A 102 19.89 -0.58 5.92
CA ALA A 102 20.68 -1.76 6.27
C ALA A 102 20.26 -2.33 7.64
N PHE A 103 20.06 -1.48 8.63
CA PHE A 103 19.57 -1.90 9.95
C PHE A 103 18.20 -2.59 9.87
N LEU A 104 17.26 -2.02 9.13
CA LEU A 104 15.93 -2.63 8.92
C LEU A 104 16.05 -3.99 8.21
N ALA A 105 16.88 -4.06 7.18
CA ALA A 105 17.13 -5.30 6.45
C ALA A 105 17.77 -6.38 7.34
N ASP A 106 18.83 -6.05 8.08
CA ASP A 106 19.52 -6.98 8.97
C ASP A 106 18.61 -7.48 10.09
N ARG A 107 17.70 -6.61 10.57
CA ARG A 107 16.84 -6.96 11.67
C ARG A 107 15.62 -7.78 11.26
N TYR A 108 14.96 -7.44 10.14
CA TYR A 108 13.65 -7.97 9.79
C TYR A 108 13.60 -8.73 8.46
N SER A 109 14.69 -8.76 7.69
CA SER A 109 14.74 -9.43 6.39
C SER A 109 15.74 -10.58 6.41
N GLY A 110 15.51 -11.59 5.57
CA GLY A 110 16.49 -12.63 5.30
C GLY A 110 16.60 -13.79 6.29
N LYS A 111 17.56 -14.65 5.99
CA LYS A 111 17.84 -15.87 6.77
C LYS A 111 18.79 -15.66 7.96
N ASN A 112 19.52 -14.55 7.96
CA ASN A 112 20.59 -14.31 8.92
C ASN A 112 20.17 -13.45 10.11
N HIS A 113 18.91 -12.98 10.13
CA HIS A 113 18.46 -12.29 11.32
C HIS A 113 18.45 -13.25 12.50
N ASN A 114 18.82 -12.75 13.61
CA ASN A 114 18.75 -13.45 14.87
C ASN A 114 17.33 -14.03 15.02
N SER A 115 17.22 -15.34 15.33
CA SER A 115 15.95 -16.05 15.54
C SER A 115 15.02 -15.38 16.56
N ASN A 116 15.48 -14.35 17.25
CA ASN A 116 14.71 -13.55 18.20
C ASN A 116 13.83 -12.48 17.53
N TYR A 117 14.01 -12.22 16.23
CA TYR A 117 13.24 -11.19 15.50
C TYR A 117 12.33 -11.85 14.48
N ALA A 118 11.17 -11.27 14.32
CA ALA A 118 10.22 -11.75 13.34
C ALA A 118 10.53 -11.19 11.94
N LYS A 119 10.13 -11.94 10.91
CA LYS A 119 10.46 -11.62 9.52
C LYS A 119 9.37 -10.79 8.85
N ILE A 120 9.79 -9.75 8.12
CA ILE A 120 8.99 -9.04 7.12
C ILE A 120 9.32 -9.62 5.74
N SER A 121 8.29 -9.93 4.95
CA SER A 121 8.44 -10.55 3.63
C SER A 121 8.24 -9.58 2.47
N ASN A 122 7.43 -8.54 2.68
CA ASN A 122 7.12 -7.51 1.69
C ASN A 122 7.49 -6.13 2.22
N TRP A 123 8.15 -5.34 1.40
CA TRP A 123 8.66 -4.04 1.76
C TRP A 123 8.20 -2.98 0.77
N ILE A 124 7.61 -1.91 1.24
CA ILE A 124 7.16 -0.78 0.42
C ILE A 124 7.97 0.45 0.84
N LEU A 125 8.55 1.16 -0.12
CA LEU A 125 9.24 2.41 0.13
C LEU A 125 8.35 3.59 -0.25
N GLY A 126 7.95 4.39 0.75
CA GLY A 126 7.02 5.51 0.57
C GLY A 126 5.56 5.08 0.46
N ASN A 127 4.67 6.06 0.33
CA ASN A 127 3.24 5.88 0.12
C ASN A 127 2.79 6.71 -1.08
N GLU A 128 1.95 6.16 -1.96
CA GLU A 128 1.30 6.86 -3.09
C GLU A 128 2.22 7.90 -3.77
N ILE A 129 3.39 7.43 -4.21
CA ILE A 129 4.47 8.32 -4.68
C ILE A 129 4.10 9.15 -5.91
N ASN A 130 3.01 8.85 -6.59
CA ASN A 130 2.48 9.68 -7.66
C ASN A 130 1.80 10.97 -7.16
N ASN A 131 1.63 11.12 -5.84
CA ASN A 131 1.12 12.33 -5.20
C ASN A 131 2.10 12.78 -4.11
N GLN A 132 2.76 13.94 -4.30
CA GLN A 132 3.79 14.43 -3.37
C GLN A 132 3.28 14.78 -1.97
N ILE A 133 1.98 14.78 -1.67
CA ILE A 133 1.50 14.88 -0.28
C ILE A 133 2.06 13.74 0.57
N TRP A 134 2.36 12.59 -0.05
CA TRP A 134 2.86 11.38 0.60
C TRP A 134 4.35 11.09 0.41
N ASN A 135 5.03 11.88 -0.45
CA ASN A 135 6.47 11.71 -0.71
C ASN A 135 7.08 13.03 -1.23
N TYR A 136 7.06 14.07 -0.40
CA TYR A 136 7.30 15.45 -0.80
C TYR A 136 8.79 15.78 -0.97
N MET A 137 9.13 16.41 -2.09
CA MET A 137 10.45 17.02 -2.31
C MET A 137 10.38 18.46 -2.86
N GLY A 138 9.18 19.00 -3.04
CA GLY A 138 8.91 20.24 -3.74
C GLY A 138 8.64 20.05 -5.22
N PRO A 139 8.16 21.09 -5.92
CA PRO A 139 7.82 21.00 -7.32
C PRO A 139 8.99 20.51 -8.19
N ALA A 140 8.74 19.46 -8.98
CA ALA A 140 9.73 18.87 -9.88
C ALA A 140 9.03 18.31 -11.13
N ASP A 141 9.74 18.27 -12.27
CA ASP A 141 9.24 17.48 -13.39
C ASP A 141 9.28 15.97 -13.07
N LEU A 142 8.49 15.19 -13.81
CA LEU A 142 8.36 13.75 -13.59
C LEU A 142 9.72 13.03 -13.60
N ASN A 143 10.60 13.36 -14.56
CA ASN A 143 11.87 12.67 -14.68
C ASN A 143 12.80 12.96 -13.50
N ALA A 144 12.88 14.20 -13.06
CA ALA A 144 13.69 14.61 -11.91
C ALA A 144 13.15 13.96 -10.62
N TYR A 145 11.82 13.95 -10.46
CA TYR A 145 11.15 13.32 -9.31
C TYR A 145 11.42 11.81 -9.26
N VAL A 146 11.13 11.09 -10.37
CA VAL A 146 11.27 9.62 -10.40
C VAL A 146 12.73 9.21 -10.32
N SER A 147 13.66 9.96 -10.94
CA SER A 147 15.09 9.68 -10.80
C SER A 147 15.57 9.79 -9.35
N THR A 148 15.12 10.83 -8.63
CA THR A 148 15.44 11.00 -7.21
C THR A 148 14.85 9.87 -6.37
N TYR A 149 13.59 9.53 -6.60
CA TYR A 149 12.92 8.42 -5.90
C TYR A 149 13.59 7.07 -6.18
N GLN A 150 13.93 6.81 -7.44
CA GLN A 150 14.55 5.56 -7.85
C GLN A 150 15.93 5.34 -7.21
N GLN A 151 16.70 6.39 -6.94
CA GLN A 151 17.96 6.30 -6.20
C GLN A 151 17.72 5.81 -4.76
N ALA A 152 16.70 6.35 -4.08
CA ALA A 152 16.31 5.90 -2.75
C ALA A 152 15.80 4.44 -2.78
N PHE A 153 14.94 4.14 -3.74
CA PHE A 153 14.39 2.80 -3.93
C PHE A 153 15.50 1.77 -4.21
N ARG A 154 16.44 2.07 -5.09
CA ARG A 154 17.59 1.18 -5.40
C ARG A 154 18.45 0.94 -4.17
N THR A 155 18.69 1.97 -3.36
CA THR A 155 19.45 1.85 -2.12
C THR A 155 18.73 0.92 -1.14
N PHE A 156 17.44 1.10 -0.98
CA PHE A 156 16.59 0.26 -0.14
C PHE A 156 16.51 -1.18 -0.67
N TYR A 157 16.22 -1.34 -1.97
CA TYR A 157 16.18 -2.63 -2.65
C TYR A 157 17.47 -3.42 -2.45
N THR A 158 18.61 -2.77 -2.60
CA THR A 158 19.92 -3.39 -2.41
C THR A 158 20.12 -3.86 -0.97
N ALA A 159 19.73 -3.06 0.03
CA ALA A 159 19.78 -3.45 1.44
C ALA A 159 18.92 -4.69 1.70
N ILE A 160 17.66 -4.72 1.25
CA ILE A 160 16.78 -5.88 1.44
C ILE A 160 17.31 -7.12 0.71
N LYS A 161 17.70 -6.98 -0.56
CA LYS A 161 18.20 -8.12 -1.36
C LYS A 161 19.55 -8.64 -0.91
N SER A 162 20.36 -7.85 -0.22
CA SER A 162 21.62 -8.34 0.38
C SER A 162 21.39 -9.31 1.54
N THR A 163 20.25 -9.24 2.20
CA THR A 163 19.86 -10.13 3.31
C THR A 163 18.94 -11.26 2.86
N SER A 164 18.04 -11.00 1.90
CA SER A 164 17.09 -11.99 1.37
C SER A 164 16.77 -11.76 -0.10
N ALA A 165 17.15 -12.72 -0.95
CA ALA A 165 16.77 -12.72 -2.35
C ALA A 165 15.24 -12.87 -2.55
N ASN A 166 14.54 -13.51 -1.61
CA ASN A 166 13.12 -13.85 -1.71
C ASN A 166 12.19 -12.73 -1.22
N ASP A 167 12.70 -11.78 -0.42
CA ASP A 167 11.86 -10.67 0.05
C ASP A 167 11.56 -9.73 -1.11
N ARG A 168 10.32 -9.25 -1.16
CA ARG A 168 9.83 -8.42 -2.27
C ARG A 168 9.86 -6.95 -1.90
N VAL A 169 10.17 -6.10 -2.88
CA VAL A 169 10.24 -4.64 -2.70
C VAL A 169 9.30 -3.97 -3.69
N TYR A 170 8.47 -3.10 -3.18
CA TYR A 170 7.41 -2.42 -3.91
C TYR A 170 7.53 -0.91 -3.79
N PHE A 171 6.98 -0.18 -4.74
CA PHE A 171 6.58 1.21 -4.55
C PHE A 171 5.06 1.33 -4.59
N SER A 172 4.51 2.34 -3.92
CA SER A 172 3.08 2.50 -3.76
C SER A 172 2.52 3.56 -4.70
N LEU A 173 1.33 3.30 -5.26
CA LEU A 173 0.58 4.22 -6.11
C LEU A 173 -0.88 4.31 -5.66
N ASP A 174 -1.47 5.51 -5.77
CA ASP A 174 -2.91 5.70 -5.71
C ASP A 174 -3.60 5.31 -7.04
N PHE A 175 -4.92 5.42 -7.08
CA PHE A 175 -5.75 5.01 -8.22
C PHE A 175 -5.71 5.98 -9.43
N TRP A 176 -5.06 7.14 -9.34
CA TRP A 176 -4.88 8.06 -10.46
C TRP A 176 -3.81 7.56 -11.43
N TRP A 177 -4.27 6.82 -12.45
CA TRP A 177 -3.39 6.08 -13.35
C TRP A 177 -2.97 6.87 -14.58
N GLY A 178 -3.89 7.21 -15.48
CA GLY A 178 -3.64 7.93 -16.74
C GLY A 178 -3.81 9.45 -16.62
N ALA A 179 -4.32 9.93 -15.52
CA ALA A 179 -4.41 11.35 -15.16
C ALA A 179 -3.76 11.59 -13.80
N PRO A 180 -3.24 12.79 -13.50
CA PRO A 180 -2.78 13.14 -12.16
C PRO A 180 -3.98 13.37 -11.23
N TYR A 181 -3.73 13.36 -9.91
CA TYR A 181 -4.74 13.59 -8.87
C TYR A 181 -5.64 14.79 -9.22
N GLU A 182 -6.97 14.58 -9.23
CA GLU A 182 -7.99 15.56 -9.59
C GLU A 182 -7.69 16.35 -10.90
N ASN A 183 -6.93 15.76 -11.83
CA ASN A 183 -6.44 16.40 -13.07
C ASN A 183 -5.56 17.64 -12.82
N LEU A 184 -4.95 17.77 -11.63
CA LEU A 184 -3.99 18.83 -11.33
C LEU A 184 -2.69 18.57 -12.10
N ASN A 185 -2.18 19.61 -12.76
CA ASN A 185 -0.94 19.54 -13.54
C ASN A 185 0.07 20.56 -12.97
N ASP A 186 0.64 20.26 -11.81
CA ASP A 186 1.44 21.17 -10.99
C ASP A 186 2.74 20.58 -10.54
N GLN A 187 3.45 19.80 -11.12
CA GLN A 187 4.78 19.28 -10.71
C GLN A 187 4.85 18.68 -9.27
N VAL A 188 3.70 18.44 -8.63
CA VAL A 188 3.58 17.72 -7.36
C VAL A 188 2.58 16.57 -7.44
N HIS A 189 1.85 16.47 -8.56
CA HIS A 189 0.94 15.37 -8.88
C HIS A 189 1.29 14.75 -10.22
N TYR A 190 1.47 13.44 -10.24
CA TYR A 190 1.89 12.68 -11.42
C TYR A 190 0.90 11.57 -11.73
N THR A 191 0.88 11.09 -12.95
CA THR A 191 0.11 9.90 -13.31
C THR A 191 0.82 8.65 -12.79
N GLY A 192 0.08 7.69 -12.26
CA GLY A 192 0.64 6.40 -11.85
C GLY A 192 1.37 5.70 -12.99
N LYS A 193 0.78 5.73 -14.21
CA LYS A 193 1.40 5.21 -15.43
C LYS A 193 2.73 5.90 -15.74
N GLY A 194 2.78 7.23 -15.63
CA GLY A 194 4.02 7.99 -15.88
C GLY A 194 5.13 7.65 -14.90
N ILE A 195 4.80 7.44 -13.61
CA ILE A 195 5.75 6.93 -12.61
C ILE A 195 6.28 5.56 -13.04
N VAL A 196 5.40 4.61 -13.39
CA VAL A 196 5.79 3.24 -13.79
C VAL A 196 6.69 3.24 -15.02
N ASP A 197 6.31 3.98 -16.06
CA ASP A 197 7.06 4.06 -17.31
C ASP A 197 8.48 4.62 -17.10
N THR A 198 8.57 5.75 -16.37
CA THR A 198 9.84 6.41 -16.10
C THR A 198 10.72 5.57 -15.18
N PHE A 199 10.14 4.99 -14.12
CA PHE A 199 10.86 4.12 -13.20
C PHE A 199 11.40 2.87 -13.90
N ASN A 200 10.59 2.23 -14.73
CA ASN A 200 11.02 1.05 -15.50
C ASN A 200 12.15 1.39 -16.49
N ALA A 201 12.04 2.50 -17.21
CA ALA A 201 13.08 2.95 -18.14
C ALA A 201 14.43 3.19 -17.44
N LEU A 202 14.41 3.83 -16.27
CA LEU A 202 15.62 4.01 -15.45
C LEU A 202 16.15 2.67 -14.92
N ALA A 203 15.26 1.78 -14.45
CA ALA A 203 15.67 0.46 -13.96
C ALA A 203 16.34 -0.38 -15.07
N VAL A 204 15.84 -0.32 -16.30
CA VAL A 204 16.44 -1.02 -17.45
C VAL A 204 17.84 -0.48 -17.78
N THR A 205 18.01 0.85 -17.77
CA THR A 205 19.28 1.50 -18.13
C THR A 205 20.35 1.41 -17.04
N GLU A 206 19.97 1.53 -15.78
CA GLU A 206 20.90 1.63 -14.65
C GLU A 206 21.15 0.30 -13.94
N GLY A 207 20.45 -0.75 -14.32
CA GLY A 207 20.51 -2.08 -13.74
C GLY A 207 19.14 -2.56 -13.25
N GLN A 208 18.75 -3.72 -13.77
CA GLN A 208 17.44 -4.33 -13.49
C GLN A 208 17.22 -4.57 -12.01
N MET A 209 16.00 -4.26 -11.57
CA MET A 209 15.47 -4.58 -10.24
C MET A 209 14.16 -5.33 -10.42
N ASP A 210 13.93 -6.31 -9.55
CA ASP A 210 12.65 -7.00 -9.43
C ASP A 210 11.75 -6.22 -8.47
N TRP A 211 11.15 -5.12 -9.00
CA TRP A 211 10.22 -4.27 -8.27
C TRP A 211 8.78 -4.73 -8.48
N GLY A 212 7.94 -4.47 -7.50
CA GLY A 212 6.49 -4.66 -7.58
C GLY A 212 5.74 -3.35 -7.31
N ILE A 213 4.41 -3.40 -7.41
CA ILE A 213 3.52 -2.27 -7.12
C ILE A 213 2.62 -2.61 -5.94
N ALA A 214 2.58 -1.74 -4.94
CA ALA A 214 1.58 -1.68 -3.90
C ALA A 214 0.53 -0.65 -4.34
N TYR A 215 -0.67 -1.12 -4.68
CA TYR A 215 -1.68 -0.30 -5.36
C TYR A 215 -2.89 -0.07 -4.47
N HIS A 216 -3.50 1.12 -4.56
CA HIS A 216 -4.63 1.56 -3.74
C HIS A 216 -5.85 1.86 -4.61
N PRO A 217 -6.67 0.85 -4.97
CA PRO A 217 -7.77 0.99 -5.93
C PRO A 217 -9.08 1.48 -5.29
N TYR A 218 -9.06 2.61 -4.57
CA TYR A 218 -10.26 3.16 -3.97
C TYR A 218 -11.37 3.47 -4.99
N PRO A 219 -12.66 3.39 -4.60
CA PRO A 219 -13.77 3.90 -5.39
C PRO A 219 -13.64 5.40 -5.68
N TYR A 220 -14.30 5.87 -6.73
CA TYR A 220 -14.34 7.30 -7.07
C TYR A 220 -15.78 7.83 -7.25
N PRO A 221 -16.21 8.77 -6.38
CA PRO A 221 -15.47 9.33 -5.23
C PRO A 221 -15.36 8.35 -4.05
N MET A 222 -14.31 8.47 -3.25
CA MET A 222 -14.10 7.62 -2.06
C MET A 222 -15.23 7.68 -1.02
N THR A 223 -16.08 8.69 -1.11
CA THR A 223 -17.26 8.89 -0.24
C THR A 223 -18.48 8.07 -0.65
N GLU A 224 -18.39 7.31 -1.74
CA GLU A 224 -19.42 6.40 -2.24
C GLU A 224 -18.81 5.01 -2.49
N PRO A 225 -19.42 3.93 -1.99
CA PRO A 225 -18.78 2.61 -2.05
C PRO A 225 -19.02 1.82 -3.34
N GLU A 226 -19.94 2.27 -4.22
CA GLU A 226 -20.35 1.57 -5.42
C GLU A 226 -19.39 1.71 -6.59
N PHE A 227 -18.17 1.17 -6.46
CA PHE A 227 -17.16 1.27 -7.52
C PHE A 227 -17.61 0.72 -8.89
N TRP A 228 -18.61 -0.15 -8.93
CA TRP A 228 -19.19 -0.67 -10.21
C TRP A 228 -19.95 0.39 -11.00
N ASP A 229 -20.30 1.51 -10.38
CA ASP A 229 -20.94 2.66 -11.04
C ASP A 229 -19.90 3.69 -11.53
N ASP A 230 -18.63 3.58 -11.10
CA ASP A 230 -17.55 4.52 -11.44
C ASP A 230 -17.28 4.65 -12.96
N PRO A 231 -17.48 3.61 -13.80
CA PRO A 231 -17.37 3.76 -15.26
C PRO A 231 -18.30 4.84 -15.83
N ALA A 232 -19.46 5.10 -15.20
CA ALA A 232 -20.37 6.16 -15.62
C ALA A 232 -19.79 7.58 -15.49
N THR A 233 -18.75 7.76 -14.70
CA THR A 233 -18.03 9.04 -14.57
C THR A 233 -17.21 9.39 -15.82
N GLY A 234 -16.90 8.41 -16.66
CA GLY A 234 -16.00 8.54 -17.80
C GLY A 234 -14.51 8.59 -17.42
N LEU A 235 -14.18 8.52 -16.12
CA LEU A 235 -12.80 8.50 -15.61
C LEU A 235 -12.27 7.07 -15.45
N VAL A 236 -13.14 6.10 -15.26
CA VAL A 236 -12.80 4.67 -15.16
C VAL A 236 -13.16 4.00 -16.48
N THR A 237 -12.17 3.61 -17.26
CA THR A 237 -12.32 3.06 -18.61
C THR A 237 -11.51 1.79 -18.81
N GLU A 238 -11.76 1.06 -19.88
CA GLU A 238 -10.99 -0.14 -20.28
C GLU A 238 -9.68 0.20 -21.02
N SER A 239 -9.36 1.47 -21.18
CA SER A 239 -8.13 1.91 -21.86
C SER A 239 -6.91 1.71 -20.99
N ALA A 240 -5.76 1.36 -21.58
CA ALA A 240 -4.46 1.39 -20.93
C ALA A 240 -4.07 2.79 -20.40
N ASP A 241 -4.73 3.85 -20.91
CA ASP A 241 -4.59 5.24 -20.47
C ASP A 241 -5.82 5.70 -19.66
N SER A 242 -6.55 4.77 -19.03
CA SER A 242 -7.67 5.12 -18.15
C SER A 242 -7.25 6.18 -17.12
N PRO A 243 -7.94 7.30 -16.97
CA PRO A 243 -7.62 8.30 -15.95
C PRO A 243 -7.48 7.70 -14.56
N ILE A 244 -8.41 6.84 -14.20
CA ILE A 244 -8.45 6.10 -12.93
C ILE A 244 -8.44 4.60 -13.21
N VAL A 245 -7.66 3.85 -12.43
CA VAL A 245 -7.76 2.41 -12.34
C VAL A 245 -8.14 2.05 -10.91
N ASN A 246 -9.31 1.44 -10.75
CA ASN A 246 -9.81 0.96 -9.46
C ASN A 246 -10.38 -0.46 -9.58
N PHE A 247 -11.23 -0.91 -8.68
CA PHE A 247 -11.76 -2.27 -8.76
C PHE A 247 -12.60 -2.54 -10.02
N ALA A 248 -13.25 -1.52 -10.60
CA ALA A 248 -14.09 -1.72 -11.79
C ALA A 248 -13.27 -2.11 -13.04
N ASN A 249 -12.01 -1.67 -13.12
CA ASN A 249 -11.12 -1.92 -14.24
C ASN A 249 -9.70 -2.35 -13.79
N LEU A 250 -9.58 -3.04 -12.67
CA LEU A 250 -8.29 -3.40 -12.05
C LEU A 250 -7.36 -4.21 -12.97
N HIS A 251 -7.95 -4.98 -13.90
CA HIS A 251 -7.19 -5.71 -14.92
C HIS A 251 -6.37 -4.79 -15.83
N VAL A 252 -6.78 -3.53 -16.03
CA VAL A 252 -6.00 -2.56 -16.84
C VAL A 252 -4.58 -2.41 -16.28
N LEU A 253 -4.41 -2.34 -14.95
CA LEU A 253 -3.08 -2.32 -14.32
C LEU A 253 -2.31 -3.62 -14.58
N THR A 254 -2.92 -4.76 -14.34
CA THR A 254 -2.22 -6.05 -14.46
C THR A 254 -1.93 -6.42 -15.92
N ASP A 255 -2.80 -6.07 -16.85
CA ASP A 255 -2.56 -6.22 -18.29
C ASP A 255 -1.44 -5.29 -18.77
N TYR A 256 -1.37 -4.07 -18.22
CA TYR A 256 -0.27 -3.15 -18.51
C TYR A 256 1.08 -3.73 -18.07
N LEU A 257 1.15 -4.30 -16.87
CA LEU A 257 2.36 -4.94 -16.35
C LEU A 257 2.71 -6.26 -17.04
N ASN A 258 1.75 -6.88 -17.72
CA ASN A 258 1.98 -8.11 -18.50
C ASN A 258 2.60 -7.86 -19.89
N GLN A 259 2.78 -6.60 -20.30
CA GLN A 259 3.51 -6.27 -21.53
C GLN A 259 4.98 -6.68 -21.40
N ASP A 260 5.60 -7.15 -22.49
CA ASP A 260 6.98 -7.64 -22.48
C ASP A 260 7.99 -6.58 -22.00
N SER A 261 7.72 -5.30 -22.26
CA SER A 261 8.56 -4.17 -21.81
C SER A 261 8.52 -3.95 -20.29
N MET A 262 7.50 -4.44 -19.61
CA MET A 262 7.30 -4.26 -18.16
C MET A 262 7.76 -5.48 -17.33
N LYS A 263 7.93 -6.63 -17.96
CA LYS A 263 8.33 -7.86 -17.26
C LYS A 263 9.69 -7.74 -16.58
N THR A 264 9.93 -8.61 -15.62
CA THR A 264 11.24 -8.77 -14.98
C THR A 264 12.29 -9.26 -15.97
N ALA A 265 13.58 -9.20 -15.58
CA ALA A 265 14.65 -9.76 -16.39
C ALA A 265 14.51 -11.27 -16.66
N SER A 266 13.78 -12.02 -15.81
CA SER A 266 13.43 -13.43 -16.00
C SER A 266 12.19 -13.66 -16.88
N GLY A 267 11.52 -12.58 -17.33
CA GLY A 267 10.30 -12.65 -18.15
C GLY A 267 9.01 -12.84 -17.34
N GLU A 268 9.05 -12.69 -16.03
CA GLU A 268 7.90 -12.81 -15.15
C GLU A 268 7.13 -11.48 -15.07
N VAL A 269 5.82 -11.54 -14.88
CA VAL A 269 4.98 -10.36 -14.63
C VAL A 269 5.31 -9.80 -13.27
N ARG A 270 5.32 -8.47 -13.15
CA ARG A 270 5.59 -7.78 -11.88
C ARG A 270 4.52 -8.09 -10.85
N HIS A 271 4.94 -8.31 -9.61
CA HIS A 271 4.04 -8.56 -8.49
C HIS A 271 3.23 -7.32 -8.15
N VAL A 272 1.94 -7.51 -7.88
CA VAL A 272 1.02 -6.47 -7.38
C VAL A 272 0.45 -6.93 -6.05
N ILE A 273 0.44 -6.04 -5.08
CA ILE A 273 -0.30 -6.20 -3.82
C ILE A 273 -1.22 -5.00 -3.63
N LEU A 274 -2.42 -5.23 -3.11
CA LEU A 274 -3.33 -4.17 -2.72
C LEU A 274 -3.14 -3.94 -1.22
N THR A 275 -2.67 -2.74 -0.86
CA THR A 275 -2.19 -2.48 0.51
C THR A 275 -2.98 -1.43 1.25
N GLU A 276 -3.81 -0.70 0.54
CA GLU A 276 -4.72 0.27 1.12
C GLU A 276 -5.92 0.45 0.19
N GLU A 277 -7.06 0.02 0.65
CA GLU A 277 -8.36 0.20 0.01
C GLU A 277 -9.46 0.04 1.05
N GLY A 278 -10.61 0.68 0.79
CA GLY A 278 -11.75 0.61 1.67
C GLY A 278 -13.00 1.17 0.99
N PHE A 279 -14.13 0.78 1.52
CA PHE A 279 -15.45 1.22 1.07
C PHE A 279 -16.12 1.93 2.23
N THR A 280 -16.62 3.14 2.02
CA THR A 280 -17.27 3.89 3.10
C THR A 280 -18.60 3.24 3.50
N ALA A 281 -18.86 3.19 4.80
CA ALA A 281 -20.16 2.81 5.37
C ALA A 281 -21.10 4.00 5.51
N GLN A 282 -20.63 5.22 5.20
CA GLN A 282 -21.40 6.46 5.28
C GLN A 282 -21.28 7.23 3.97
N SER A 283 -22.37 7.38 3.26
CA SER A 283 -22.47 8.27 2.12
C SER A 283 -22.83 9.68 2.61
N LEU A 284 -22.21 10.70 2.04
CA LEU A 284 -22.54 12.10 2.36
C LEU A 284 -23.98 12.47 1.99
N THR A 285 -24.57 11.78 1.03
CA THR A 285 -25.91 12.08 0.49
C THR A 285 -27.01 11.14 1.00
N ARG A 286 -26.64 9.89 1.37
CA ARG A 286 -27.60 8.82 1.70
C ARG A 286 -27.52 8.35 3.17
N GLY A 287 -26.52 8.80 3.92
CA GLY A 287 -26.31 8.34 5.30
C GLY A 287 -25.70 6.95 5.38
N ASP A 288 -26.22 6.08 6.23
CA ASP A 288 -25.71 4.72 6.44
C ASP A 288 -25.89 3.85 5.17
N VAL A 289 -24.76 3.42 4.61
CA VAL A 289 -24.66 2.53 3.45
C VAL A 289 -23.83 1.27 3.77
N SER A 290 -23.80 0.84 5.02
CA SER A 290 -22.98 -0.28 5.50
C SER A 290 -23.27 -1.62 4.81
N ASP A 291 -24.51 -1.83 4.32
CA ASP A 291 -24.83 -2.99 3.46
C ASP A 291 -24.17 -2.91 2.09
N ILE A 292 -24.06 -1.71 1.52
CA ILE A 292 -23.38 -1.48 0.24
C ILE A 292 -21.87 -1.61 0.44
N GLN A 293 -21.32 -1.08 1.53
CA GLN A 293 -19.93 -1.29 1.94
C GLN A 293 -19.56 -2.79 1.91
N ALA A 294 -20.39 -3.61 2.56
CA ALA A 294 -20.17 -5.06 2.62
C ALA A 294 -20.29 -5.73 1.24
N ALA A 295 -21.21 -5.25 0.39
CA ALA A 295 -21.37 -5.75 -0.98
C ALA A 295 -20.18 -5.37 -1.86
N ALA A 296 -19.67 -4.15 -1.72
CA ALA A 296 -18.49 -3.68 -2.44
C ALA A 296 -17.24 -4.50 -2.09
N PHE A 297 -17.04 -4.79 -0.80
CA PHE A 297 -15.96 -5.68 -0.38
C PHE A 297 -16.11 -7.10 -0.96
N ALA A 298 -17.29 -7.69 -0.92
CA ALA A 298 -17.50 -9.02 -1.49
C ALA A 298 -17.21 -9.06 -3.01
N TYR A 299 -17.61 -8.03 -3.73
CA TYR A 299 -17.34 -7.93 -5.16
C TYR A 299 -15.85 -7.72 -5.46
N SER A 300 -15.20 -6.78 -4.77
CA SER A 300 -13.76 -6.55 -4.95
C SER A 300 -12.92 -7.78 -4.58
N TYR A 301 -13.32 -8.52 -3.54
CA TYR A 301 -12.67 -9.79 -3.18
C TYR A 301 -12.66 -10.78 -4.35
N TYR A 302 -13.79 -10.99 -5.03
CA TYR A 302 -13.85 -11.91 -6.16
C TYR A 302 -13.12 -11.39 -7.41
N ILE A 303 -13.06 -10.07 -7.61
CA ILE A 303 -12.21 -9.47 -8.66
C ILE A 303 -10.74 -9.83 -8.39
N VAL A 304 -10.29 -9.61 -7.16
CA VAL A 304 -8.90 -9.89 -6.76
C VAL A 304 -8.58 -11.38 -6.84
N ASP A 305 -9.44 -12.25 -6.28
CA ASP A 305 -9.23 -13.70 -6.30
C ASP A 305 -9.19 -14.27 -7.74
N SER A 306 -9.92 -13.66 -8.66
CA SER A 306 -9.91 -14.05 -10.08
C SER A 306 -8.72 -13.53 -10.89
N ASN A 307 -7.92 -12.61 -10.34
CA ASN A 307 -6.77 -12.01 -11.01
C ASN A 307 -5.46 -12.68 -10.56
N PRO A 308 -4.79 -13.49 -11.41
CA PRO A 308 -3.62 -14.27 -11.02
C PRO A 308 -2.36 -13.45 -10.76
N TYR A 309 -2.39 -12.14 -10.99
CA TYR A 309 -1.24 -11.24 -10.83
C TYR A 309 -1.28 -10.40 -9.56
N ILE A 310 -2.33 -10.60 -8.74
CA ILE A 310 -2.46 -9.92 -7.45
C ILE A 310 -2.19 -10.91 -6.33
N ASP A 311 -1.15 -10.66 -5.53
CA ASP A 311 -0.64 -11.58 -4.53
C ASP A 311 -1.30 -11.38 -3.14
N ALA A 312 -1.81 -10.19 -2.84
CA ALA A 312 -2.38 -9.88 -1.53
C ALA A 312 -3.43 -8.76 -1.62
N TYR A 313 -4.42 -8.84 -0.72
CA TYR A 313 -5.47 -7.86 -0.53
C TYR A 313 -5.55 -7.49 0.96
N ILE A 314 -5.17 -6.25 1.31
CA ILE A 314 -5.09 -5.77 2.70
C ILE A 314 -6.05 -4.60 2.86
N LEU A 315 -7.21 -4.86 3.46
CA LEU A 315 -8.25 -3.86 3.66
C LEU A 315 -7.83 -2.77 4.67
N SER A 316 -8.00 -1.53 4.32
CA SER A 316 -7.91 -0.38 5.20
C SER A 316 -9.34 -0.04 5.65
N ARG A 317 -9.76 -0.28 6.85
CA ARG A 317 -9.03 -0.57 8.10
C ARG A 317 -9.89 -1.41 9.03
N GLN A 318 -9.31 -1.82 10.15
CA GLN A 318 -10.04 -2.62 11.14
C GLN A 318 -11.12 -1.81 11.86
N VAL A 319 -10.80 -0.63 12.36
CA VAL A 319 -11.71 0.28 13.07
C VAL A 319 -11.63 1.65 12.40
N ASP A 320 -12.75 2.33 12.23
CA ASP A 320 -12.77 3.69 11.70
C ASP A 320 -11.76 4.60 12.43
N ALA A 321 -11.13 5.49 11.69
CA ALA A 321 -10.34 6.57 12.27
C ALA A 321 -11.21 7.83 12.42
N PRO A 322 -11.30 8.45 13.60
CA PRO A 322 -12.15 9.62 13.80
C PRO A 322 -11.86 10.79 12.85
N SER A 323 -10.61 10.97 12.43
CA SER A 323 -10.22 11.99 11.45
C SER A 323 -10.80 11.73 10.06
N GLU A 324 -10.81 10.48 9.62
CA GLU A 324 -11.38 10.06 8.33
C GLU A 324 -12.91 10.14 8.36
N VAL A 325 -13.54 9.70 9.46
CA VAL A 325 -15.00 9.84 9.62
C VAL A 325 -15.43 11.29 9.48
N ARG A 326 -14.67 12.24 10.07
CA ARG A 326 -14.94 13.68 9.90
C ARG A 326 -14.78 14.16 8.46
N ALA A 327 -13.97 13.47 7.67
CA ALA A 327 -13.82 13.73 6.22
C ALA A 327 -14.83 12.97 5.35
N GLY A 328 -15.78 12.24 5.95
CA GLY A 328 -16.81 11.46 5.24
C GLY A 328 -16.39 10.03 4.88
N LEU A 329 -15.31 9.53 5.46
CA LEU A 329 -14.76 8.20 5.16
C LEU A 329 -14.88 7.27 6.37
N SER A 330 -15.68 6.22 6.24
CA SER A 330 -15.95 5.23 7.29
C SER A 330 -15.63 3.82 6.79
N PHE A 331 -14.34 3.49 6.67
CA PHE A 331 -13.87 2.26 6.04
C PHE A 331 -13.82 1.03 6.96
N GLY A 332 -13.91 1.24 8.28
CA GLY A 332 -13.67 0.19 9.26
C GLY A 332 -14.65 -0.98 9.23
N LEU A 333 -14.15 -2.14 9.63
CA LEU A 333 -14.99 -3.29 10.02
C LEU A 333 -15.85 -2.96 11.23
N TRP A 334 -15.35 -2.07 12.10
CA TRP A 334 -16.06 -1.47 13.24
C TRP A 334 -16.14 0.04 13.12
N SER A 335 -17.23 0.61 13.61
CA SER A 335 -17.30 2.05 13.85
C SER A 335 -16.41 2.42 15.04
N CYS A 336 -15.95 3.69 15.10
CA CYS A 336 -15.21 4.25 16.24
C CYS A 336 -16.11 5.13 17.14
N ASP A 337 -15.65 5.34 18.37
CA ASP A 337 -16.25 6.34 19.27
C ASP A 337 -15.74 7.75 18.92
N MET A 338 -16.62 8.57 18.35
CA MET A 338 -16.30 9.95 17.94
C MET A 338 -16.10 10.92 19.11
N ASN A 339 -16.37 10.48 20.37
CA ASN A 339 -16.18 11.31 21.56
C ASN A 339 -14.77 11.20 22.15
N GLN A 340 -13.93 10.30 21.64
CA GLN A 340 -12.56 10.06 22.10
C GLN A 340 -11.48 10.88 21.34
N GLY A 341 -11.88 12.00 20.73
CA GLY A 341 -10.96 12.85 19.96
C GLY A 341 -10.42 12.13 18.71
N ASN A 342 -9.14 11.84 18.68
CA ASN A 342 -8.48 11.05 17.62
C ASN A 342 -8.11 9.63 18.07
N GLU A 343 -8.42 9.24 19.30
CA GLU A 343 -8.19 7.87 19.76
C GLU A 343 -9.12 6.91 19.04
N ILE A 344 -8.56 5.80 18.55
CA ILE A 344 -9.31 4.78 17.82
C ILE A 344 -9.88 3.76 18.82
N VAL A 345 -11.18 3.90 19.14
CA VAL A 345 -11.90 3.02 20.05
C VAL A 345 -13.07 2.39 19.30
N ALA A 346 -13.06 1.06 19.15
CA ALA A 346 -14.12 0.32 18.46
C ALA A 346 -15.43 0.35 19.26
N VAL A 347 -16.56 0.58 18.57
CA VAL A 347 -17.89 0.62 19.19
C VAL A 347 -18.79 -0.51 18.69
N LYS A 348 -19.02 -0.59 17.38
CA LYS A 348 -19.98 -1.53 16.81
C LYS A 348 -19.43 -2.16 15.53
N ASP A 349 -19.53 -3.47 15.43
CA ASP A 349 -19.25 -4.20 14.19
C ASP A 349 -20.27 -3.87 13.09
N ARG A 350 -19.81 -3.92 11.85
CA ARG A 350 -20.62 -3.78 10.66
C ARG A 350 -20.83 -5.13 9.98
N LYS A 351 -21.78 -5.19 9.05
CA LYS A 351 -21.97 -6.35 8.20
C LYS A 351 -20.69 -6.77 7.47
N LEU A 352 -19.87 -5.79 7.08
CA LEU A 352 -18.56 -6.00 6.48
C LEU A 352 -17.68 -6.92 7.33
N TRP A 353 -17.72 -6.82 8.67
CA TRP A 353 -16.97 -7.72 9.56
C TRP A 353 -17.27 -9.20 9.28
N ARG A 354 -18.55 -9.55 9.16
CA ARG A 354 -18.95 -10.95 8.89
C ARG A 354 -18.52 -11.39 7.51
N VAL A 355 -18.71 -10.54 6.49
CA VAL A 355 -18.27 -10.85 5.12
C VAL A 355 -16.78 -11.04 5.08
N PHE A 356 -16.00 -10.13 5.66
CA PHE A 356 -14.55 -10.23 5.75
C PHE A 356 -14.07 -11.52 6.46
N HIS A 357 -14.77 -11.90 7.55
CA HIS A 357 -14.44 -13.09 8.32
C HIS A 357 -14.74 -14.39 7.55
N ASP A 358 -15.80 -14.43 6.74
CA ASP A 358 -16.33 -15.69 6.19
C ASP A 358 -15.97 -15.88 4.71
N ILE A 359 -15.57 -14.81 3.96
CA ILE A 359 -15.51 -14.85 2.50
C ILE A 359 -14.43 -15.79 1.95
N ASP A 360 -13.36 -16.01 2.67
CA ASP A 360 -12.26 -16.93 2.33
C ASP A 360 -12.41 -18.32 2.99
N GLN A 361 -13.48 -18.52 3.78
CA GLN A 361 -13.74 -19.82 4.40
C GLN A 361 -14.58 -20.67 3.47
N LYS A 362 -14.02 -21.78 3.01
CA LYS A 362 -14.63 -22.74 2.07
C LYS A 362 -16.12 -22.98 2.29
N ARG A 363 -16.55 -23.11 3.55
CA ARG A 363 -17.95 -23.41 3.91
C ARG A 363 -18.89 -22.25 3.67
N TYR A 364 -18.43 -21.02 3.80
CA TYR A 364 -19.29 -19.82 3.88
C TYR A 364 -19.12 -18.84 2.71
N THR A 365 -18.07 -18.99 1.90
CA THR A 365 -17.68 -18.02 0.87
C THR A 365 -18.85 -17.51 0.03
N LEU A 366 -19.58 -18.40 -0.63
CA LEU A 366 -20.69 -18.00 -1.49
C LEU A 366 -21.96 -17.63 -0.73
N GLU A 367 -22.17 -18.17 0.47
CA GLU A 367 -23.32 -17.87 1.32
C GLU A 367 -23.22 -16.47 1.88
N THR A 368 -22.05 -16.12 2.44
CA THR A 368 -21.82 -14.81 3.08
C THR A 368 -21.92 -13.63 2.09
N SER A 369 -21.66 -13.87 0.79
CA SER A 369 -21.71 -12.86 -0.26
C SER A 369 -23.01 -12.82 -1.07
N ASN A 370 -23.94 -13.75 -0.83
CA ASN A 370 -25.14 -13.90 -1.66
C ASN A 370 -26.04 -12.66 -1.68
N PHE A 371 -26.12 -11.93 -0.57
CA PHE A 371 -26.91 -10.71 -0.44
C PHE A 371 -26.41 -9.59 -1.38
N ALA A 372 -25.11 -9.57 -1.65
CA ALA A 372 -24.47 -8.51 -2.45
C ALA A 372 -24.98 -8.50 -3.90
N LYS A 373 -25.38 -9.66 -4.44
CA LYS A 373 -25.89 -9.76 -5.82
C LYS A 373 -27.11 -8.85 -6.07
N SER A 374 -28.03 -8.79 -5.11
CA SER A 374 -29.22 -7.93 -5.24
C SER A 374 -28.88 -6.44 -5.14
N ILE A 375 -27.83 -6.09 -4.39
CA ILE A 375 -27.34 -4.70 -4.25
C ILE A 375 -26.63 -4.26 -5.52
N ILE A 376 -25.78 -5.12 -6.09
CA ILE A 376 -25.02 -4.87 -7.32
C ILE A 376 -25.94 -4.96 -8.56
N GLY A 377 -27.08 -5.64 -8.48
CA GLY A 377 -27.98 -5.82 -9.61
C GLY A 377 -27.62 -6.99 -10.52
N ILE A 378 -26.95 -8.03 -9.99
CA ILE A 378 -26.53 -9.23 -10.73
C ILE A 378 -27.28 -10.48 -10.27
N ASN A 379 -27.34 -11.51 -11.12
CA ASN A 379 -27.92 -12.80 -10.75
C ASN A 379 -26.85 -13.78 -10.23
N LYS A 380 -25.67 -13.74 -10.79
CA LYS A 380 -24.54 -14.61 -10.42
C LYS A 380 -23.21 -13.88 -10.61
N TRP A 381 -22.20 -14.26 -9.86
CA TRP A 381 -20.87 -13.63 -9.92
C TRP A 381 -20.21 -13.70 -11.30
N SER A 382 -20.46 -14.77 -12.05
CA SER A 382 -19.96 -14.88 -13.44
C SER A 382 -20.58 -13.88 -14.44
N ASP A 383 -21.56 -13.09 -14.03
CA ASP A 383 -22.11 -12.02 -14.88
C ASP A 383 -21.17 -10.81 -14.93
N VAL A 384 -20.32 -10.64 -13.91
CA VAL A 384 -19.45 -9.46 -13.71
C VAL A 384 -17.97 -9.81 -13.51
N ILE A 385 -17.65 -11.08 -13.23
CA ILE A 385 -16.27 -11.53 -13.03
C ILE A 385 -15.90 -12.53 -14.12
N PRO A 386 -14.99 -12.17 -15.05
CA PRO A 386 -14.53 -13.07 -16.08
C PRO A 386 -13.92 -14.34 -15.50
N ASN A 387 -14.28 -15.49 -16.07
CA ASN A 387 -13.75 -16.80 -15.66
C ASN A 387 -14.00 -17.17 -14.19
N PHE A 388 -14.98 -16.56 -13.53
CA PHE A 388 -15.32 -16.87 -12.15
C PHE A 388 -15.49 -18.39 -11.93
N ARG A 389 -14.69 -18.93 -11.01
CA ARG A 389 -14.68 -20.36 -10.67
C ARG A 389 -14.80 -20.50 -9.16
N TRP A 390 -16.00 -20.75 -8.67
CA TRP A 390 -16.23 -20.97 -7.23
C TRP A 390 -15.35 -22.08 -6.63
N LYS A 391 -14.89 -23.05 -7.44
CA LYS A 391 -13.98 -24.11 -7.00
C LYS A 391 -12.57 -23.64 -6.68
N SER A 392 -12.11 -22.51 -7.25
CA SER A 392 -10.80 -21.93 -6.91
C SER A 392 -10.83 -21.28 -5.54
N LEU A 393 -11.99 -20.86 -5.05
CA LEU A 393 -12.21 -20.31 -3.71
C LEU A 393 -12.21 -21.39 -2.62
N GLU A 394 -12.19 -22.66 -3.01
CA GLU A 394 -12.25 -23.80 -2.12
C GLU A 394 -10.88 -24.38 -1.74
N GLN A 395 -9.79 -23.66 -1.92
CA GLN A 395 -8.45 -24.12 -1.59
C GLN A 395 -8.13 -24.07 -0.10
#